data_d866c639186ab637b6f326fd9d7fd43d
#
_entry.id   d866c639186ab637b6f326fd9d7fd43d
#
_cell.length_a   1.000
_cell.length_b   1.000
_cell.length_c   1.000
_cell.angle_alpha   90.00
_cell.angle_beta   90.00
_cell.angle_gamma   90.00
#
_symmetry.space_group_name_H-M   'P 1'
#
loop_
_entity.id
_entity.type
_entity.pdbx_description
1 polymer ?
#
loop_
_entity_poly.entity_id
_entity_poly.type
_entity_poly.pdbx_seq_one_letter_code
_entity_poly.pdbx_strand_id
1 'polypeptide(L)'
;MKLGLLLGFWGADGPPSGLVAGVREAEAIGYESVWTSEGHGSDALTPLARVGAHTSTIRLGTSVMHMAARAPAATAMAALSIDHLSEGRFVLGLGLSGPELVRGWYGQPFDPPLGRTRDYVAIVRRVLAADGPVTYAGRHLSLPVTEGSEAAGPLSSTVRPLRPDLPILLGAEGPRNVALAREIADGWIATYYSPYRDSHYRAALAEGAARPGARRAAGDFEVIGAVPLILSNDTEAAADQLRPLFASFIGAPGRNFHARAFDRMGLGDIAAKVGTLWGEGSYREAAAAIPTSVVEQLALIGPPGKIRDELPAWRDSLVTTLLVYVPPRPEVLRQVAELILG
;
A
#
# COMPACT_ATOMS: atom_id res chain seq x y z
N MET A 1 10.62 14.67 -4.72
CA MET A 1 10.03 13.34 -4.44
C MET A 1 10.58 12.86 -3.10
N LYS A 2 9.73 12.46 -2.16
CA LYS A 2 10.10 11.95 -0.84
C LYS A 2 10.56 10.50 -0.92
N LEU A 3 11.38 10.05 0.03
CA LEU A 3 11.84 8.67 0.13
C LEU A 3 11.20 7.97 1.32
N GLY A 4 10.58 6.82 1.11
CA GLY A 4 10.03 5.95 2.15
C GLY A 4 10.65 4.56 2.13
N LEU A 5 10.68 3.89 3.26
CA LEU A 5 11.13 2.50 3.41
C LEU A 5 9.93 1.56 3.55
N LEU A 6 9.80 0.58 2.67
CA LEU A 6 8.82 -0.50 2.80
C LEU A 6 9.48 -1.72 3.47
N LEU A 7 8.96 -2.10 4.62
CA LEU A 7 9.39 -3.30 5.33
C LEU A 7 8.67 -4.57 4.85
N GLY A 8 7.55 -4.39 4.14
CA GLY A 8 6.71 -5.49 3.70
C GLY A 8 5.99 -6.21 4.84
N PHE A 9 5.60 -7.44 4.61
CA PHE A 9 5.12 -8.41 5.61
C PHE A 9 6.18 -9.50 5.83
N TRP A 10 6.09 -10.22 6.95
CA TRP A 10 7.09 -11.22 7.31
C TRP A 10 6.84 -12.56 6.60
N GLY A 11 7.95 -13.21 6.21
CA GLY A 11 7.95 -14.60 5.76
C GLY A 11 8.06 -15.57 6.92
N ALA A 12 8.39 -16.84 6.60
CA ALA A 12 8.52 -17.93 7.55
C ALA A 12 9.55 -17.68 8.66
N ASP A 13 10.59 -16.91 8.36
CA ASP A 13 11.68 -16.59 9.30
C ASP A 13 11.33 -15.46 10.28
N GLY A 14 10.12 -14.92 10.22
CA GLY A 14 9.67 -13.82 11.08
C GLY A 14 10.22 -12.46 10.68
N PRO A 15 10.43 -11.53 11.63
CA PRO A 15 10.87 -10.17 11.32
C PRO A 15 12.29 -10.13 10.78
N PRO A 16 12.61 -9.16 9.89
CA PRO A 16 13.98 -8.97 9.44
C PRO A 16 14.93 -8.72 10.61
N SER A 17 16.10 -9.33 10.57
CA SER A 17 17.16 -9.07 11.55
C SER A 17 17.55 -7.59 11.53
N GLY A 18 17.74 -6.98 12.69
CA GLY A 18 18.10 -5.57 12.78
C GLY A 18 16.98 -4.58 12.45
N LEU A 19 15.71 -5.01 12.42
CA LEU A 19 14.55 -4.17 12.06
C LEU A 19 14.57 -2.77 12.70
N VAL A 20 14.71 -2.69 14.03
CA VAL A 20 14.71 -1.41 14.75
C VAL A 20 15.95 -0.57 14.40
N ALA A 21 17.13 -1.21 14.33
CA ALA A 21 18.37 -0.50 13.98
C ALA A 21 18.31 0.07 12.55
N GLY A 22 17.77 -0.71 11.59
CA GLY A 22 17.58 -0.26 10.23
C GLY A 22 16.61 0.92 10.11
N VAL A 23 15.48 0.90 10.84
CA VAL A 23 14.52 2.02 10.79
C VAL A 23 15.09 3.28 11.46
N ARG A 24 15.84 3.15 12.54
CA ARG A 24 16.56 4.29 13.15
C ARG A 24 17.61 4.88 12.21
N GLU A 25 18.32 4.03 11.49
CA GLU A 25 19.25 4.50 10.47
C GLU A 25 18.51 5.22 9.34
N ALA A 26 17.41 4.65 8.82
CA ALA A 26 16.60 5.30 7.80
C ALA A 26 16.13 6.70 8.25
N GLU A 27 15.63 6.84 9.49
CA GLU A 27 15.27 8.13 10.07
C GLU A 27 16.46 9.11 10.08
N ALA A 28 17.62 8.67 10.52
CA ALA A 28 18.81 9.51 10.66
C ALA A 28 19.37 10.00 9.31
N ILE A 29 19.17 9.25 8.23
CA ILE A 29 19.71 9.56 6.89
C ILE A 29 18.67 10.16 5.93
N GLY A 30 17.47 10.54 6.43
CA GLY A 30 16.51 11.33 5.68
C GLY A 30 15.40 10.56 4.97
N TYR A 31 15.15 9.29 5.31
CA TYR A 31 13.88 8.67 4.92
C TYR A 31 12.74 9.37 5.66
N GLU A 32 11.73 9.80 4.91
CA GLU A 32 10.60 10.53 5.51
C GLU A 32 9.59 9.60 6.19
N SER A 33 9.50 8.35 5.73
CA SER A 33 8.48 7.42 6.20
C SER A 33 8.94 5.95 6.17
N VAL A 34 8.38 5.15 7.06
CA VAL A 34 8.51 3.69 7.08
C VAL A 34 7.15 3.03 7.04
N TRP A 35 7.01 1.97 6.27
CA TRP A 35 5.73 1.32 5.96
C TRP A 35 5.81 -0.18 6.15
N THR A 36 4.72 -0.75 6.67
CA THR A 36 4.53 -2.19 6.83
C THR A 36 3.35 -2.66 6.01
N SER A 37 3.38 -3.90 5.57
CA SER A 37 2.27 -4.53 4.86
C SER A 37 1.56 -5.56 5.75
N GLU A 38 0.30 -5.82 5.46
CA GLU A 38 -0.43 -6.94 6.04
C GLU A 38 -0.55 -8.07 5.01
N GLY A 39 -0.27 -9.29 5.45
CA GLY A 39 -0.43 -10.49 4.64
C GLY A 39 -1.14 -11.57 5.44
N HIS A 40 -0.94 -12.82 5.05
CA HIS A 40 -1.43 -13.97 5.82
C HIS A 40 -0.36 -14.54 6.80
N GLY A 41 0.58 -13.70 7.22
CA GLY A 41 1.66 -14.02 8.18
C GLY A 41 1.78 -12.99 9.29
N SER A 42 1.99 -11.73 8.96
CA SER A 42 2.11 -10.65 9.94
C SER A 42 1.07 -9.55 9.72
N ASP A 43 0.62 -8.94 10.83
CA ASP A 43 -0.22 -7.74 10.77
C ASP A 43 0.63 -6.49 10.47
N ALA A 44 -0.03 -5.41 10.09
CA ALA A 44 0.65 -4.18 9.72
C ALA A 44 0.94 -3.24 10.90
N LEU A 45 0.23 -3.36 12.03
CA LEU A 45 0.28 -2.36 13.11
C LEU A 45 1.33 -2.69 14.17
N THR A 46 1.45 -3.98 14.55
CA THR A 46 2.37 -4.41 15.60
C THR A 46 3.84 -4.08 15.29
N PRO A 47 4.35 -4.32 14.07
CA PRO A 47 5.70 -3.88 13.71
C PRO A 47 5.88 -2.36 13.76
N LEU A 48 4.87 -1.57 13.35
CA LEU A 48 4.91 -0.11 13.42
C LEU A 48 4.94 0.40 14.86
N ALA A 49 4.15 -0.18 15.76
CA ALA A 49 4.20 0.16 17.18
C ALA A 49 5.62 -0.09 17.75
N ARG A 50 6.25 -1.21 17.36
CA ARG A 50 7.61 -1.54 17.79
C ARG A 50 8.64 -0.54 17.30
N VAL A 51 8.66 -0.20 16.00
CA VAL A 51 9.65 0.74 15.45
C VAL A 51 9.34 2.17 15.85
N GLY A 52 8.06 2.55 15.96
CA GLY A 52 7.62 3.86 16.39
C GLY A 52 8.08 4.24 17.79
N ALA A 53 8.19 3.27 18.71
CA ALA A 53 8.73 3.48 20.06
C ALA A 53 10.24 3.75 20.08
N HIS A 54 10.94 3.58 18.97
CA HIS A 54 12.40 3.77 18.85
C HIS A 54 12.80 4.86 17.85
N THR A 55 11.83 5.61 17.33
CA THR A 55 11.98 6.70 16.37
C THR A 55 11.22 7.93 16.84
N SER A 56 11.53 9.10 16.30
CA SER A 56 10.96 10.38 16.77
C SER A 56 10.39 11.28 15.67
N THR A 57 10.83 11.12 14.43
CA THR A 57 10.46 12.02 13.32
C THR A 57 9.89 11.29 12.10
N ILE A 58 10.36 10.08 11.82
CA ILE A 58 9.93 9.30 10.66
C ILE A 58 8.43 8.97 10.74
N ARG A 59 7.67 9.22 9.66
CA ARG A 59 6.26 8.85 9.56
C ARG A 59 6.10 7.34 9.54
N LEU A 60 5.03 6.84 10.15
CA LEU A 60 4.71 5.42 10.26
C LEU A 60 3.46 5.12 9.44
N GLY A 61 3.55 4.27 8.44
CA GLY A 61 2.43 3.99 7.55
C GLY A 61 2.13 2.51 7.36
N THR A 62 0.89 2.20 7.02
CA THR A 62 0.51 0.86 6.56
C THR A 62 0.36 0.83 5.05
N SER A 63 1.00 -0.12 4.36
CA SER A 63 0.99 -0.28 2.90
C SER A 63 0.72 -1.73 2.48
N VAL A 64 -0.45 -2.23 2.69
CA VAL A 64 -1.64 -1.66 3.30
C VAL A 64 -2.14 -2.55 4.43
N MET A 65 -2.95 -1.99 5.33
CA MET A 65 -3.75 -2.78 6.26
C MET A 65 -5.04 -3.24 5.58
N HIS A 66 -5.44 -4.49 5.78
CA HIS A 66 -6.62 -5.05 5.12
C HIS A 66 -7.93 -4.68 5.82
N MET A 67 -8.86 -4.09 5.07
CA MET A 67 -10.19 -3.74 5.58
C MET A 67 -10.98 -4.98 6.04
N ALA A 68 -10.75 -6.14 5.43
CA ALA A 68 -11.43 -7.38 5.79
C ALA A 68 -10.99 -7.98 7.14
N ALA A 69 -9.79 -7.60 7.61
CA ALA A 69 -9.22 -8.11 8.85
C ALA A 69 -9.90 -7.54 10.11
N ARG A 70 -10.55 -6.36 10.02
CA ARG A 70 -11.06 -5.64 11.19
C ARG A 70 -12.35 -4.89 10.88
N ALA A 71 -13.23 -4.76 11.88
CA ALA A 71 -14.35 -3.82 11.79
C ALA A 71 -13.83 -2.37 11.66
N PRO A 72 -14.56 -1.46 10.97
CA PRO A 72 -14.12 -0.07 10.78
C PRO A 72 -13.82 0.67 12.10
N ALA A 73 -14.66 0.48 13.12
CA ALA A 73 -14.44 1.08 14.43
C ALA A 73 -13.15 0.57 15.11
N ALA A 74 -12.85 -0.74 15.00
CA ALA A 74 -11.61 -1.31 15.53
C ALA A 74 -10.38 -0.77 14.78
N THR A 75 -10.49 -0.54 13.47
CA THR A 75 -9.44 0.11 12.68
C THR A 75 -9.18 1.54 13.14
N ALA A 76 -10.24 2.32 13.37
CA ALA A 76 -10.11 3.68 13.87
C ALA A 76 -9.48 3.71 15.27
N MET A 77 -9.89 2.82 16.18
CA MET A 77 -9.28 2.69 17.52
C MET A 77 -7.79 2.35 17.43
N ALA A 78 -7.40 1.42 16.57
CA ALA A 78 -6.00 1.07 16.37
C ALA A 78 -5.20 2.24 15.78
N ALA A 79 -5.78 2.97 14.81
CA ALA A 79 -5.17 4.17 14.24
C ALA A 79 -4.96 5.27 15.29
N LEU A 80 -5.95 5.55 16.15
CA LEU A 80 -5.81 6.47 17.28
C LEU A 80 -4.69 6.04 18.22
N SER A 81 -4.62 4.75 18.55
CA SER A 81 -3.59 4.24 19.46
C SER A 81 -2.18 4.41 18.90
N ILE A 82 -1.95 4.06 17.63
CA ILE A 82 -0.64 4.24 16.99
C ILE A 82 -0.32 5.72 16.81
N ASP A 83 -1.29 6.56 16.48
CA ASP A 83 -1.07 8.00 16.32
C ASP A 83 -0.65 8.64 17.65
N HIS A 84 -1.28 8.28 18.76
CA HIS A 84 -0.86 8.71 20.11
C HIS A 84 0.53 8.20 20.48
N LEU A 85 0.80 6.90 20.27
CA LEU A 85 2.10 6.30 20.59
C LEU A 85 3.25 6.86 19.74
N SER A 86 2.94 7.39 18.58
CA SER A 86 3.89 7.98 17.64
C SER A 86 3.86 9.50 17.61
N GLU A 87 3.13 10.16 18.53
CA GLU A 87 3.05 11.63 18.62
C GLU A 87 2.61 12.29 17.29
N GLY A 88 1.56 11.71 16.65
CA GLY A 88 0.97 12.27 15.43
C GLY A 88 1.68 11.91 14.12
N ARG A 89 2.56 10.89 14.10
CA ARG A 89 3.31 10.47 12.89
C ARG A 89 2.61 9.40 12.06
N PHE A 90 1.47 8.87 12.49
CA PHE A 90 0.82 7.73 11.84
C PHE A 90 0.07 8.12 10.56
N VAL A 91 0.10 7.24 9.56
CA VAL A 91 -0.66 7.31 8.31
C VAL A 91 -1.36 5.97 8.08
N LEU A 92 -2.67 6.01 7.97
CA LEU A 92 -3.48 4.81 7.79
C LEU A 92 -3.63 4.49 6.29
N GLY A 93 -2.84 3.54 5.80
CA GLY A 93 -3.02 2.99 4.46
C GLY A 93 -3.93 1.76 4.50
N LEU A 94 -5.03 1.79 3.78
CA LEU A 94 -6.05 0.74 3.73
C LEU A 94 -6.12 0.08 2.36
N GLY A 95 -6.36 -1.23 2.33
CA GLY A 95 -6.54 -1.99 1.10
C GLY A 95 -7.67 -3.00 1.17
N LEU A 96 -8.24 -3.31 0.00
CA LEU A 96 -9.28 -4.32 -0.15
C LEU A 96 -8.75 -5.74 -0.06
N SER A 97 -7.49 -5.95 -0.46
CA SER A 97 -6.93 -7.27 -0.75
C SER A 97 -7.64 -8.01 -1.89
N GLY A 98 -7.28 -9.27 -2.12
CA GLY A 98 -7.92 -10.13 -3.11
C GLY A 98 -9.02 -11.03 -2.53
N PRO A 99 -9.92 -11.55 -3.38
CA PRO A 99 -11.01 -12.40 -2.94
C PRO A 99 -10.53 -13.68 -2.23
N GLU A 100 -9.37 -14.21 -2.61
CA GLU A 100 -8.80 -15.41 -1.98
C GLU A 100 -8.42 -15.15 -0.51
N LEU A 101 -7.76 -14.04 -0.23
CA LEU A 101 -7.38 -13.68 1.13
C LEU A 101 -8.61 -13.26 1.96
N VAL A 102 -9.51 -12.48 1.37
CA VAL A 102 -10.72 -12.00 2.07
C VAL A 102 -11.64 -13.16 2.42
N ARG A 103 -11.91 -14.07 1.48
CA ARG A 103 -12.80 -15.22 1.71
C ARG A 103 -12.09 -16.37 2.41
N GLY A 104 -10.86 -16.70 1.96
CA GLY A 104 -10.15 -17.89 2.42
C GLY A 104 -9.44 -17.72 3.76
N TRP A 105 -8.93 -16.52 4.05
CA TRP A 105 -8.19 -16.27 5.29
C TRP A 105 -9.04 -15.54 6.34
N TYR A 106 -9.74 -14.46 5.94
CA TYR A 106 -10.54 -13.67 6.87
C TYR A 106 -11.98 -14.15 7.01
N GLY A 107 -12.44 -15.07 6.17
CA GLY A 107 -13.82 -15.59 6.21
C GLY A 107 -14.89 -14.51 5.95
N GLN A 108 -14.55 -13.46 5.20
CA GLN A 108 -15.43 -12.32 4.94
C GLN A 108 -15.97 -12.33 3.50
N PRO A 109 -17.17 -11.80 3.24
CA PRO A 109 -17.67 -11.60 1.88
C PRO A 109 -16.83 -10.53 1.16
N PHE A 110 -16.62 -10.74 -0.15
CA PHE A 110 -15.80 -9.85 -1.00
C PHE A 110 -16.63 -8.88 -1.88
N ASP A 111 -17.94 -8.90 -1.83
CA ASP A 111 -18.82 -8.12 -2.70
C ASP A 111 -19.54 -6.99 -1.95
N PRO A 112 -19.88 -5.89 -2.59
CA PRO A 112 -19.24 -5.18 -3.71
C PRO A 112 -18.14 -4.25 -3.19
N PRO A 113 -16.92 -4.29 -3.75
CA PRO A 113 -15.75 -3.69 -3.10
C PRO A 113 -15.81 -2.15 -3.01
N LEU A 114 -16.26 -1.44 -4.03
CA LEU A 114 -16.28 0.03 -4.07
C LEU A 114 -17.20 0.66 -3.02
N GLY A 115 -18.43 0.16 -2.95
CA GLY A 115 -19.41 0.65 -1.97
C GLY A 115 -18.98 0.34 -0.53
N ARG A 116 -18.51 -0.88 -0.30
CA ARG A 116 -18.00 -1.29 1.02
C ARG A 116 -16.78 -0.46 1.45
N THR A 117 -15.86 -0.13 0.53
CA THR A 117 -14.73 0.75 0.82
C THR A 117 -15.19 2.14 1.25
N ARG A 118 -16.18 2.71 0.53
CA ARG A 118 -16.75 4.01 0.87
C ARG A 118 -17.33 4.02 2.27
N ASP A 119 -18.18 3.04 2.59
CA ASP A 119 -18.81 2.92 3.89
C ASP A 119 -17.76 2.73 4.99
N TYR A 120 -16.75 1.88 4.74
CA TYR A 120 -15.67 1.60 5.69
C TYR A 120 -14.88 2.88 6.05
N VAL A 121 -14.43 3.61 5.04
CA VAL A 121 -13.66 4.86 5.23
C VAL A 121 -14.53 5.91 5.92
N ALA A 122 -15.80 6.02 5.56
CA ALA A 122 -16.73 6.97 6.18
C ALA A 122 -16.93 6.68 7.67
N ILE A 123 -17.08 5.41 8.07
CA ILE A 123 -17.18 5.02 9.49
C ILE A 123 -15.86 5.32 10.21
N VAL A 124 -14.71 4.92 9.65
CA VAL A 124 -13.41 5.22 10.23
C VAL A 124 -13.26 6.71 10.51
N ARG A 125 -13.57 7.57 9.53
CA ARG A 125 -13.47 9.02 9.71
C ARG A 125 -14.40 9.56 10.78
N ARG A 126 -15.63 9.05 10.90
CA ARG A 126 -16.56 9.45 11.96
C ARG A 126 -16.07 9.09 13.35
N VAL A 127 -15.47 7.90 13.50
CA VAL A 127 -14.83 7.51 14.77
C VAL A 127 -13.63 8.39 15.09
N LEU A 128 -12.80 8.71 14.08
CA LEU A 128 -11.62 9.58 14.24
C LEU A 128 -11.99 11.04 14.55
N ALA A 129 -13.15 11.52 14.07
CA ALA A 129 -13.61 12.89 14.38
C ALA A 129 -13.98 13.06 15.84
N ALA A 130 -14.42 11.99 16.52
CA ALA A 130 -14.79 11.98 17.95
C ALA A 130 -15.81 13.07 18.37
N ASP A 131 -16.72 13.41 17.46
CA ASP A 131 -17.72 14.51 17.63
C ASP A 131 -18.94 14.07 18.46
N GLY A 132 -18.93 12.88 19.04
CA GLY A 132 -20.05 12.31 19.80
C GLY A 132 -20.37 10.88 19.39
N PRO A 133 -21.60 10.39 19.67
CA PRO A 133 -22.04 9.07 19.30
C PRO A 133 -21.99 8.81 17.80
N VAL A 134 -21.29 7.74 17.39
CA VAL A 134 -21.07 7.45 15.98
C VAL A 134 -22.24 6.69 15.39
N THR A 135 -22.88 7.28 14.38
CA THR A 135 -23.92 6.64 13.58
C THR A 135 -23.55 6.71 12.09
N TYR A 136 -23.80 5.62 11.37
CA TYR A 136 -23.64 5.55 9.94
C TYR A 136 -24.62 4.55 9.33
N ALA A 137 -25.41 4.96 8.37
CA ALA A 137 -26.34 4.12 7.62
C ALA A 137 -25.84 4.04 6.18
N GLY A 138 -24.94 3.10 5.90
CA GLY A 138 -24.43 2.82 4.58
C GLY A 138 -25.18 1.70 3.89
N ARG A 139 -24.89 1.50 2.61
CA ARG A 139 -25.50 0.41 1.83
C ARG A 139 -24.93 -0.97 2.21
N HIS A 140 -23.66 -1.02 2.63
CA HIS A 140 -22.93 -2.26 2.90
C HIS A 140 -22.48 -2.40 4.34
N LEU A 141 -22.33 -1.28 5.05
CA LEU A 141 -21.95 -1.24 6.44
C LEU A 141 -22.80 -0.20 7.17
N SER A 142 -23.26 -0.57 8.36
CA SER A 142 -24.00 0.33 9.26
C SER A 142 -23.39 0.29 10.66
N LEU A 143 -23.48 1.41 11.37
CA LEU A 143 -23.06 1.52 12.76
C LEU A 143 -24.02 2.48 13.51
N PRO A 144 -24.69 2.04 14.59
CA PRO A 144 -24.80 0.64 15.03
C PRO A 144 -25.52 -0.24 13.99
N VAL A 145 -25.45 -1.56 14.18
CA VAL A 145 -26.23 -2.50 13.37
C VAL A 145 -27.70 -2.32 13.71
N THR A 146 -28.54 -2.21 12.68
CA THR A 146 -29.99 -1.96 12.81
C THR A 146 -30.84 -3.23 12.74
N GLU A 147 -30.20 -4.38 12.39
CA GLU A 147 -30.86 -5.68 12.27
C GLU A 147 -30.64 -6.51 13.54
N GLY A 148 -31.71 -7.08 14.12
CA GLY A 148 -31.65 -7.93 15.29
C GLY A 148 -32.66 -7.56 16.36
N SER A 149 -32.83 -8.42 17.36
CA SER A 149 -33.85 -8.30 18.41
C SER A 149 -33.56 -7.22 19.47
N GLU A 150 -32.32 -6.75 19.55
CA GLU A 150 -31.92 -5.70 20.50
C GLU A 150 -31.10 -4.62 19.76
N ALA A 151 -31.68 -3.42 19.63
CA ALA A 151 -30.99 -2.27 19.07
C ALA A 151 -29.94 -1.77 20.07
N ALA A 152 -28.66 -1.93 19.72
CA ALA A 152 -27.57 -1.29 20.47
C ALA A 152 -27.58 0.23 20.19
N GLY A 153 -27.44 1.03 21.24
CA GLY A 153 -27.24 2.48 21.09
C GLY A 153 -25.88 2.81 20.48
N PRO A 154 -25.74 3.95 19.81
CA PRO A 154 -24.47 4.41 19.26
C PRO A 154 -23.50 4.75 20.40
N LEU A 155 -22.21 4.43 20.20
CA LEU A 155 -21.13 4.72 21.15
C LEU A 155 -20.24 5.84 20.63
N SER A 156 -19.58 6.55 21.55
CA SER A 156 -18.55 7.54 21.25
C SER A 156 -17.16 6.97 21.48
N SER A 157 -16.15 7.47 20.76
CA SER A 157 -14.76 7.19 21.11
C SER A 157 -14.44 7.78 22.48
N THR A 158 -13.79 7.02 23.35
CA THR A 158 -13.28 7.51 24.64
C THR A 158 -11.92 8.19 24.52
N VAL A 159 -11.21 7.97 23.42
CA VAL A 159 -9.92 8.57 23.12
C VAL A 159 -10.12 9.75 22.17
N ARG A 160 -9.66 10.92 22.57
CA ARG A 160 -9.65 12.11 21.70
C ARG A 160 -8.49 12.00 20.71
N PRO A 161 -8.72 12.32 19.42
CA PRO A 161 -7.63 12.33 18.44
C PRO A 161 -6.60 13.44 18.78
N LEU A 162 -5.31 13.19 18.52
CA LEU A 162 -4.26 14.21 18.61
C LEU A 162 -4.44 15.29 17.54
N ARG A 163 -4.98 14.90 16.40
CA ARG A 163 -5.22 15.75 15.24
C ARG A 163 -6.54 15.36 14.56
N PRO A 164 -7.31 16.34 14.08
CA PRO A 164 -8.63 16.06 13.50
C PRO A 164 -8.54 15.37 12.13
N ASP A 165 -7.36 15.39 11.50
CA ASP A 165 -7.16 14.99 10.12
C ASP A 165 -6.03 13.95 9.99
N LEU A 166 -6.19 12.80 10.67
CA LEU A 166 -5.32 11.65 10.50
C LEU A 166 -5.39 11.17 9.05
N PRO A 167 -4.26 11.15 8.29
CA PRO A 167 -4.28 10.79 6.88
C PRO A 167 -4.72 9.35 6.65
N ILE A 168 -5.66 9.16 5.70
CA ILE A 168 -6.09 7.86 5.22
C ILE A 168 -5.73 7.75 3.74
N LEU A 169 -4.90 6.78 3.39
CA LEU A 169 -4.52 6.46 2.02
C LEU A 169 -5.20 5.14 1.60
N LEU A 170 -5.49 5.00 0.32
CA LEU A 170 -6.06 3.78 -0.22
C LEU A 170 -5.12 3.09 -1.21
N GLY A 171 -4.86 1.80 -0.98
CA GLY A 171 -4.26 0.92 -1.97
C GLY A 171 -5.29 0.57 -3.04
N ALA A 172 -4.97 0.86 -4.30
CA ALA A 172 -5.87 0.64 -5.42
C ALA A 172 -5.11 0.42 -6.73
N GLU A 173 -5.64 -0.45 -7.59
CA GLU A 173 -5.05 -0.74 -8.91
C GLU A 173 -6.04 -0.51 -10.06
N GLY A 174 -7.30 -0.86 -9.88
CA GLY A 174 -8.33 -0.65 -10.90
C GLY A 174 -8.73 0.84 -11.00
N PRO A 175 -9.02 1.36 -12.21
CA PRO A 175 -9.29 2.79 -12.41
C PRO A 175 -10.44 3.31 -11.55
N ARG A 176 -11.50 2.51 -11.35
CA ARG A 176 -12.62 2.90 -10.46
C ARG A 176 -12.20 3.00 -8.99
N ASN A 177 -11.29 2.13 -8.52
CA ASN A 177 -10.75 2.19 -7.15
C ASN A 177 -9.80 3.37 -6.98
N VAL A 178 -8.98 3.66 -8.01
CA VAL A 178 -8.07 4.82 -8.01
C VAL A 178 -8.88 6.13 -8.01
N ALA A 179 -9.94 6.22 -8.81
CA ALA A 179 -10.87 7.36 -8.80
C ALA A 179 -11.57 7.51 -7.43
N LEU A 180 -11.98 6.38 -6.81
CA LEU A 180 -12.55 6.40 -5.46
C LEU A 180 -11.51 6.86 -4.42
N ALA A 181 -10.27 6.39 -4.48
CA ALA A 181 -9.20 6.84 -3.60
C ALA A 181 -9.02 8.37 -3.69
N ARG A 182 -8.99 8.91 -4.91
CA ARG A 182 -8.86 10.36 -5.15
C ARG A 182 -10.07 11.17 -4.63
N GLU A 183 -11.25 10.57 -4.63
CA GLU A 183 -12.47 11.21 -4.11
C GLU A 183 -12.50 11.26 -2.58
N ILE A 184 -12.24 10.13 -1.89
CA ILE A 184 -12.55 10.00 -0.45
C ILE A 184 -11.33 9.92 0.48
N ALA A 185 -10.13 9.73 -0.07
CA ALA A 185 -8.90 9.57 0.71
C ALA A 185 -7.98 10.79 0.63
N ASP A 186 -6.91 10.77 1.41
CA ASP A 186 -5.87 11.80 1.42
C ASP A 186 -4.71 11.46 0.49
N GLY A 187 -4.68 10.21 -0.01
CA GLY A 187 -3.68 9.75 -0.95
C GLY A 187 -4.01 8.37 -1.51
N TRP A 188 -3.15 7.95 -2.42
CA TRP A 188 -3.22 6.67 -3.11
C TRP A 188 -1.89 5.91 -2.99
N ILE A 189 -1.96 4.64 -2.64
CA ILE A 189 -0.82 3.72 -2.65
C ILE A 189 -0.91 2.89 -3.92
N ALA A 190 0.04 3.13 -4.82
CA ALA A 190 0.12 2.49 -6.12
C ALA A 190 1.05 1.27 -6.05
N THR A 191 0.47 0.10 -6.28
CA THR A 191 1.20 -1.15 -6.48
C THR A 191 1.41 -1.38 -7.97
N TYR A 192 2.55 -1.92 -8.40
CA TYR A 192 2.89 -2.12 -9.83
C TYR A 192 2.78 -0.84 -10.67
N TYR A 193 3.15 0.29 -10.09
CA TYR A 193 3.21 1.54 -10.82
C TYR A 193 4.41 1.57 -11.75
N SER A 194 4.18 2.05 -12.96
CA SER A 194 5.25 2.36 -13.91
C SER A 194 5.15 3.81 -14.35
N PRO A 195 6.22 4.62 -14.20
CA PRO A 195 6.22 6.00 -14.66
C PRO A 195 6.08 6.12 -16.18
N TYR A 196 6.37 5.05 -16.91
CA TYR A 196 6.28 4.99 -18.37
C TYR A 196 4.89 4.64 -18.89
N ARG A 197 3.97 4.22 -18.00
CA ARG A 197 2.65 3.67 -18.37
C ARG A 197 1.53 4.16 -17.45
N ASP A 198 1.60 5.42 -17.01
CA ASP A 198 0.70 5.97 -15.99
C ASP A 198 -0.53 6.71 -16.53
N SER A 199 -0.72 6.77 -17.86
CA SER A 199 -1.79 7.56 -18.47
C SER A 199 -3.20 7.18 -17.97
N HIS A 200 -3.46 5.89 -17.78
CA HIS A 200 -4.74 5.42 -17.26
C HIS A 200 -4.95 5.79 -15.77
N TYR A 201 -3.89 5.92 -14.99
CA TYR A 201 -3.96 6.39 -13.62
C TYR A 201 -4.20 7.90 -13.55
N ARG A 202 -3.56 8.68 -14.44
CA ARG A 202 -3.82 10.12 -14.57
C ARG A 202 -5.30 10.39 -14.87
N ALA A 203 -5.89 9.65 -15.81
CA ALA A 203 -7.30 9.75 -16.15
C ALA A 203 -8.21 9.39 -14.95
N ALA A 204 -7.91 8.30 -14.24
CA ALA A 204 -8.69 7.88 -13.08
C ALA A 204 -8.61 8.89 -11.92
N LEU A 205 -7.43 9.44 -11.65
CA LEU A 205 -7.28 10.49 -10.63
C LEU A 205 -8.00 11.78 -11.02
N ALA A 206 -7.96 12.18 -12.29
CA ALA A 206 -8.72 13.34 -12.79
C ALA A 206 -10.23 13.13 -12.62
N GLU A 207 -10.75 11.93 -12.95
CA GLU A 207 -12.16 11.58 -12.71
C GLU A 207 -12.53 11.69 -11.22
N GLY A 208 -11.70 11.12 -10.34
CA GLY A 208 -11.95 11.16 -8.89
C GLY A 208 -11.91 12.60 -8.34
N ALA A 209 -11.00 13.43 -8.83
CA ALA A 209 -10.89 14.84 -8.43
C ALA A 209 -12.08 15.69 -8.86
N ALA A 210 -12.70 15.35 -9.98
CA ALA A 210 -13.88 16.07 -10.52
C ALA A 210 -15.18 15.70 -9.79
N ARG A 211 -15.18 14.67 -8.94
CA ARG A 211 -16.38 14.27 -8.20
C ARG A 211 -16.74 15.29 -7.11
N PRO A 212 -18.04 15.61 -6.92
CA PRO A 212 -18.45 16.50 -5.85
C PRO A 212 -17.98 16.00 -4.48
N GLY A 213 -17.35 16.88 -3.70
CA GLY A 213 -16.85 16.53 -2.37
C GLY A 213 -15.51 15.80 -2.35
N ALA A 214 -14.75 15.82 -3.45
CA ALA A 214 -13.39 15.33 -3.45
C ALA A 214 -12.57 15.96 -2.31
N ARG A 215 -11.97 15.11 -1.47
CA ARG A 215 -11.49 15.50 -0.14
C ARG A 215 -10.28 16.44 -0.15
N ARG A 216 -9.33 16.26 -1.07
CA ARG A 216 -8.09 17.02 -1.11
C ARG A 216 -7.99 17.86 -2.37
N ALA A 217 -7.33 19.01 -2.26
CA ALA A 217 -6.84 19.72 -3.42
C ALA A 217 -5.78 18.89 -4.17
N ALA A 218 -5.52 19.24 -5.42
CA ALA A 218 -4.59 18.46 -6.24
C ALA A 218 -3.16 18.39 -5.64
N GLY A 219 -2.68 19.51 -5.06
CA GLY A 219 -1.35 19.59 -4.46
C GLY A 219 -1.19 18.89 -3.10
N ASP A 220 -2.31 18.56 -2.43
CA ASP A 220 -2.31 17.95 -1.10
C ASP A 220 -2.54 16.42 -1.14
N PHE A 221 -2.75 15.87 -2.33
CA PHE A 221 -3.03 14.45 -2.50
C PHE A 221 -1.72 13.66 -2.66
N GLU A 222 -1.42 12.80 -1.69
CA GLU A 222 -0.20 12.00 -1.71
C GLU A 222 -0.33 10.78 -2.63
N VAL A 223 0.68 10.55 -3.48
CA VAL A 223 0.78 9.35 -4.32
C VAL A 223 2.05 8.61 -3.93
N ILE A 224 1.88 7.41 -3.39
CA ILE A 224 2.97 6.53 -2.98
C ILE A 224 3.19 5.49 -4.06
N GLY A 225 4.36 5.51 -4.70
CA GLY A 225 4.80 4.47 -5.62
C GLY A 225 5.66 3.44 -4.89
N ALA A 226 5.10 2.24 -4.65
CA ALA A 226 5.87 1.14 -4.06
C ALA A 226 6.70 0.45 -5.12
N VAL A 227 8.03 0.41 -4.93
CA VAL A 227 8.98 -0.10 -5.91
C VAL A 227 10.06 -0.98 -5.27
N PRO A 228 10.28 -2.21 -5.75
CA PRO A 228 11.46 -2.97 -5.41
C PRO A 228 12.73 -2.26 -5.92
N LEU A 229 13.80 -2.24 -5.11
CA LEU A 229 15.08 -1.68 -5.53
C LEU A 229 16.19 -2.69 -5.24
N ILE A 230 16.99 -3.02 -6.28
CA ILE A 230 18.13 -3.94 -6.15
C ILE A 230 19.36 -3.32 -6.82
N LEU A 231 20.33 -2.94 -6.00
CA LEU A 231 21.65 -2.50 -6.47
C LEU A 231 22.48 -3.72 -6.89
N SER A 232 22.84 -3.81 -8.15
CA SER A 232 23.63 -4.91 -8.71
C SER A 232 24.39 -4.44 -9.96
N ASN A 233 25.59 -4.96 -10.18
CA ASN A 233 26.30 -4.74 -11.45
C ASN A 233 25.76 -5.62 -12.58
N ASP A 234 24.95 -6.61 -12.26
CA ASP A 234 24.26 -7.52 -13.19
C ASP A 234 22.74 -7.28 -13.08
N THR A 235 22.18 -6.57 -14.06
CA THR A 235 20.77 -6.23 -14.13
C THR A 235 19.90 -7.47 -14.35
N GLU A 236 20.39 -8.46 -15.11
CA GLU A 236 19.66 -9.71 -15.35
C GLU A 236 19.55 -10.53 -14.07
N ALA A 237 20.65 -10.68 -13.33
CA ALA A 237 20.64 -11.35 -12.03
C ALA A 237 19.76 -10.62 -10.99
N ALA A 238 19.66 -9.29 -11.07
CA ALA A 238 18.74 -8.51 -10.24
C ALA A 238 17.26 -8.76 -10.63
N ALA A 239 16.98 -8.82 -11.94
CA ALA A 239 15.65 -9.13 -12.44
C ALA A 239 15.22 -10.55 -12.03
N ASP A 240 16.12 -11.53 -12.08
CA ASP A 240 15.85 -12.91 -11.66
C ASP A 240 15.39 -13.03 -10.20
N GLN A 241 15.84 -12.14 -9.32
CA GLN A 241 15.38 -12.10 -7.92
C GLN A 241 13.93 -11.64 -7.79
N LEU A 242 13.42 -10.83 -8.74
CA LEU A 242 12.07 -10.26 -8.69
C LEU A 242 11.06 -11.02 -9.54
N ARG A 243 11.50 -11.76 -10.57
CA ARG A 243 10.62 -12.54 -11.44
C ARG A 243 9.67 -13.49 -10.69
N PRO A 244 10.12 -14.28 -9.69
CA PRO A 244 9.21 -15.13 -8.92
C PRO A 244 8.13 -14.34 -8.17
N LEU A 245 8.49 -13.17 -7.64
CA LEU A 245 7.54 -12.28 -6.98
C LEU A 245 6.46 -11.79 -7.97
N PHE A 246 6.85 -11.24 -9.11
CA PHE A 246 5.90 -10.77 -10.12
C PHE A 246 5.06 -11.91 -10.71
N ALA A 247 5.65 -13.08 -10.95
CA ALA A 247 4.91 -14.24 -11.41
C ALA A 247 3.85 -14.70 -10.41
N SER A 248 4.17 -14.69 -9.11
CA SER A 248 3.21 -15.05 -8.05
C SER A 248 2.04 -14.07 -7.96
N PHE A 249 2.29 -12.80 -8.22
CA PHE A 249 1.25 -11.77 -8.25
C PHE A 249 0.35 -11.85 -9.48
N ILE A 250 0.89 -12.19 -10.64
CA ILE A 250 0.08 -12.49 -11.82
C ILE A 250 -0.77 -13.73 -11.54
N GLY A 251 -0.16 -14.81 -11.03
CA GLY A 251 -0.84 -16.02 -10.56
C GLY A 251 -1.62 -16.73 -11.67
N ALA A 252 -2.46 -17.68 -11.27
CA ALA A 252 -3.30 -18.43 -12.20
C ALA A 252 -4.42 -17.57 -12.83
N PRO A 253 -4.84 -17.87 -14.08
CA PRO A 253 -5.89 -17.12 -14.76
C PRO A 253 -7.19 -17.04 -13.95
N GLY A 254 -7.79 -15.87 -13.91
CA GLY A 254 -9.08 -15.62 -13.24
C GLY A 254 -9.03 -15.55 -11.72
N ARG A 255 -7.93 -15.88 -11.08
CA ARG A 255 -7.80 -15.85 -9.62
C ARG A 255 -7.20 -14.59 -9.07
N ASN A 256 -6.32 -13.92 -9.84
CA ASN A 256 -5.59 -12.75 -9.33
C ASN A 256 -5.98 -11.47 -10.08
N PHE A 257 -6.34 -10.43 -9.34
CA PHE A 257 -6.71 -9.12 -9.91
C PHE A 257 -5.47 -8.32 -10.35
N HIS A 258 -4.27 -8.64 -9.87
CA HIS A 258 -3.03 -7.99 -10.27
C HIS A 258 -2.70 -8.22 -11.76
N ALA A 259 -3.06 -9.39 -12.33
CA ALA A 259 -2.91 -9.63 -13.77
C ALA A 259 -3.57 -8.53 -14.61
N ARG A 260 -4.72 -7.98 -14.16
CA ARG A 260 -5.39 -6.85 -14.83
C ARG A 260 -4.60 -5.55 -14.80
N ALA A 261 -3.67 -5.37 -13.85
CA ALA A 261 -2.78 -4.22 -13.85
C ALA A 261 -1.77 -4.32 -14.99
N PHE A 262 -1.24 -5.52 -15.23
CA PHE A 262 -0.38 -5.79 -16.39
C PHE A 262 -1.11 -5.58 -17.72
N ASP A 263 -2.37 -6.04 -17.86
CA ASP A 263 -3.20 -5.77 -19.05
C ASP A 263 -3.32 -4.27 -19.32
N ARG A 264 -3.62 -3.47 -18.31
CA ARG A 264 -3.76 -2.01 -18.44
C ARG A 264 -2.46 -1.32 -18.85
N MET A 265 -1.33 -1.90 -18.46
CA MET A 265 0.00 -1.43 -18.89
C MET A 265 0.39 -1.89 -20.29
N GLY A 266 -0.47 -2.64 -20.99
CA GLY A 266 -0.16 -3.21 -22.31
C GLY A 266 0.81 -4.40 -22.24
N LEU A 267 0.82 -5.11 -21.11
CA LEU A 267 1.63 -6.30 -20.84
C LEU A 267 0.75 -7.57 -20.76
N GLY A 268 -0.44 -7.54 -21.33
CA GLY A 268 -1.44 -8.60 -21.24
C GLY A 268 -0.96 -9.94 -21.78
N ASP A 269 -0.24 -9.96 -22.89
CA ASP A 269 0.31 -11.20 -23.47
C ASP A 269 1.28 -11.90 -22.51
N ILE A 270 2.11 -11.09 -21.81
CA ILE A 270 3.04 -11.60 -20.80
C ILE A 270 2.26 -12.16 -19.61
N ALA A 271 1.28 -11.40 -19.12
CA ALA A 271 0.44 -11.84 -18.01
C ALA A 271 -0.33 -13.12 -18.34
N ALA A 272 -0.85 -13.26 -19.56
CA ALA A 272 -1.52 -14.47 -20.02
C ALA A 272 -0.58 -15.68 -20.05
N LYS A 273 0.62 -15.53 -20.63
CA LYS A 273 1.64 -16.58 -20.67
C LYS A 273 2.07 -17.02 -19.26
N VAL A 274 2.39 -16.07 -18.40
CA VAL A 274 2.76 -16.31 -16.99
C VAL A 274 1.62 -17.04 -16.27
N GLY A 275 0.39 -16.55 -16.45
CA GLY A 275 -0.79 -17.13 -15.81
C GLY A 275 -1.04 -18.59 -16.21
N THR A 276 -0.89 -18.92 -17.49
CA THR A 276 -1.01 -20.31 -17.99
C THR A 276 0.01 -21.22 -17.33
N LEU A 277 1.30 -20.86 -17.40
CA LEU A 277 2.39 -21.63 -16.78
C LEU A 277 2.22 -21.77 -15.26
N TRP A 278 1.80 -20.71 -14.60
CA TRP A 278 1.52 -20.74 -13.16
C TRP A 278 0.37 -21.70 -12.82
N GLY A 279 -0.70 -21.67 -13.61
CA GLY A 279 -1.85 -22.57 -13.45
C GLY A 279 -1.51 -24.06 -13.64
N GLU A 280 -0.49 -24.35 -14.47
CA GLU A 280 0.06 -25.69 -14.71
C GLU A 280 1.06 -26.14 -13.63
N GLY A 281 1.40 -25.26 -12.66
CA GLY A 281 2.41 -25.54 -11.64
C GLY A 281 3.86 -25.33 -12.09
N SER A 282 4.08 -24.81 -13.31
CA SER A 282 5.40 -24.51 -13.90
C SER A 282 5.92 -23.16 -13.42
N TYR A 283 6.12 -23.00 -12.12
CA TYR A 283 6.43 -21.70 -11.48
C TYR A 283 7.75 -21.09 -11.93
N ARG A 284 8.76 -21.92 -12.24
CA ARG A 284 10.08 -21.43 -12.72
C ARG A 284 9.95 -20.88 -14.15
N GLU A 285 9.26 -21.58 -15.01
CA GLU A 285 8.98 -21.17 -16.38
C GLU A 285 8.08 -19.94 -16.42
N ALA A 286 7.11 -19.85 -15.51
CA ALA A 286 6.27 -18.67 -15.34
C ALA A 286 7.13 -17.43 -14.96
N ALA A 287 8.04 -17.56 -14.02
CA ALA A 287 8.98 -16.49 -13.65
C ALA A 287 9.90 -16.13 -14.83
N ALA A 288 10.50 -17.12 -15.51
CA ALA A 288 11.38 -16.91 -16.65
C ALA A 288 10.67 -16.29 -17.88
N ALA A 289 9.34 -16.39 -17.95
CA ALA A 289 8.56 -15.77 -19.03
C ALA A 289 8.44 -14.24 -18.90
N ILE A 290 8.86 -13.64 -17.78
CA ILE A 290 8.85 -12.18 -17.57
C ILE A 290 10.18 -11.59 -18.07
N PRO A 291 10.18 -10.77 -19.15
CA PRO A 291 11.40 -10.15 -19.65
C PRO A 291 12.01 -9.16 -18.65
N THR A 292 13.32 -9.00 -18.67
CA THR A 292 14.04 -8.00 -17.86
C THR A 292 13.49 -6.60 -18.08
N SER A 293 13.17 -6.23 -19.33
CA SER A 293 12.58 -4.94 -19.68
C SER A 293 11.21 -4.68 -19.05
N VAL A 294 10.49 -5.72 -18.62
CA VAL A 294 9.25 -5.57 -17.85
C VAL A 294 9.56 -5.37 -16.37
N VAL A 295 10.54 -6.09 -15.84
CA VAL A 295 10.99 -5.88 -14.46
C VAL A 295 11.50 -4.45 -14.26
N GLU A 296 12.31 -3.94 -15.20
CA GLU A 296 12.84 -2.57 -15.19
C GLU A 296 11.76 -1.48 -15.24
N GLN A 297 10.59 -1.77 -15.78
CA GLN A 297 9.46 -0.82 -15.76
C GLN A 297 8.76 -0.74 -14.41
N LEU A 298 8.92 -1.75 -13.55
CA LEU A 298 8.19 -1.92 -12.29
C LEU A 298 9.11 -1.90 -11.07
N ALA A 299 10.43 -1.87 -11.28
CA ALA A 299 11.45 -1.92 -10.24
C ALA A 299 12.66 -1.06 -10.63
N LEU A 300 13.40 -0.59 -9.66
CA LEU A 300 14.68 0.07 -9.86
C LEU A 300 15.79 -0.97 -9.65
N ILE A 301 16.35 -1.48 -10.74
CA ILE A 301 17.36 -2.56 -10.68
C ILE A 301 18.59 -2.25 -11.53
N GLY A 302 19.75 -2.65 -11.05
CA GLY A 302 21.01 -2.54 -11.78
C GLY A 302 22.07 -1.71 -11.07
N PRO A 303 23.10 -1.24 -11.82
CA PRO A 303 24.15 -0.39 -11.27
C PRO A 303 23.63 0.97 -10.80
N PRO A 304 24.26 1.60 -9.80
CA PRO A 304 23.84 2.93 -9.29
C PRO A 304 23.70 4.00 -10.38
N GLY A 305 24.58 4.00 -11.40
CA GLY A 305 24.51 4.94 -12.52
C GLY A 305 23.22 4.78 -13.32
N LYS A 306 22.85 3.53 -13.70
CA LYS A 306 21.62 3.24 -14.42
C LYS A 306 20.38 3.69 -13.63
N ILE A 307 20.31 3.33 -12.35
CA ILE A 307 19.17 3.73 -11.51
C ILE A 307 19.08 5.26 -11.41
N ARG A 308 20.21 5.96 -11.30
CA ARG A 308 20.24 7.43 -11.28
C ARG A 308 19.67 8.03 -12.58
N ASP A 309 19.95 7.41 -13.72
CA ASP A 309 19.43 7.83 -15.03
C ASP A 309 17.91 7.59 -15.17
N GLU A 310 17.35 6.66 -14.41
CA GLU A 310 15.91 6.37 -14.40
C GLU A 310 15.11 7.24 -13.42
N LEU A 311 15.74 7.80 -12.38
CA LEU A 311 15.06 8.62 -11.36
C LEU A 311 14.31 9.84 -11.90
N PRO A 312 14.74 10.54 -12.96
CA PRO A 312 13.95 11.63 -13.55
C PRO A 312 12.55 11.20 -13.95
N ALA A 313 12.39 10.02 -14.58
CA ALA A 313 11.07 9.51 -14.95
C ALA A 313 10.14 9.32 -13.74
N TRP A 314 10.67 8.86 -12.59
CA TRP A 314 9.93 8.76 -11.35
C TRP A 314 9.60 10.12 -10.74
N ARG A 315 10.53 11.08 -10.78
CA ARG A 315 10.32 12.45 -10.27
C ARG A 315 9.27 13.22 -11.08
N ASP A 316 9.20 12.99 -12.38
CA ASP A 316 8.27 13.64 -13.31
C ASP A 316 6.91 12.91 -13.38
N SER A 317 6.78 11.80 -12.68
CA SER A 317 5.55 11.00 -12.65
C SER A 317 4.51 11.54 -11.65
N LEU A 318 3.47 10.76 -11.38
CA LEU A 318 2.47 11.06 -10.35
C LEU A 318 3.01 10.87 -8.92
N VAL A 319 4.15 10.19 -8.76
CA VAL A 319 4.65 9.75 -7.46
C VAL A 319 5.20 10.93 -6.66
N THR A 320 4.62 11.17 -5.48
CA THR A 320 5.10 12.16 -4.51
C THR A 320 6.07 11.56 -3.50
N THR A 321 5.87 10.28 -3.16
CA THR A 321 6.72 9.49 -2.26
C THR A 321 7.13 8.19 -2.94
N LEU A 322 8.42 7.99 -3.15
CA LEU A 322 8.99 6.74 -3.64
C LEU A 322 9.19 5.80 -2.45
N LEU A 323 8.40 4.74 -2.39
CA LEU A 323 8.42 3.76 -1.32
C LEU A 323 9.26 2.56 -1.74
N VAL A 324 10.53 2.54 -1.35
CA VAL A 324 11.46 1.50 -1.77
C VAL A 324 11.36 0.25 -0.89
N TYR A 325 11.28 -0.91 -1.53
CA TYR A 325 11.37 -2.21 -0.86
C TYR A 325 12.80 -2.72 -0.93
N VAL A 326 13.51 -2.61 0.19
CA VAL A 326 14.90 -3.03 0.36
C VAL A 326 15.09 -3.65 1.75
N PRO A 327 16.09 -4.53 1.96
CA PRO A 327 16.43 -4.98 3.29
C PRO A 327 16.76 -3.81 4.22
N PRO A 328 16.27 -3.79 5.48
CA PRO A 328 16.51 -2.69 6.42
C PRO A 328 17.92 -2.77 7.05
N ARG A 329 18.94 -2.96 6.23
CA ARG A 329 20.34 -2.99 6.63
C ARG A 329 20.97 -1.61 6.45
N PRO A 330 21.66 -1.04 7.46
CA PRO A 330 22.20 0.30 7.40
C PRO A 330 23.05 0.62 6.17
N GLU A 331 23.88 -0.33 5.72
CA GLU A 331 24.73 -0.15 4.54
C GLU A 331 23.91 -0.03 3.23
N VAL A 332 22.83 -0.82 3.10
CA VAL A 332 21.92 -0.74 1.94
C VAL A 332 21.13 0.57 1.96
N LEU A 333 20.61 0.94 3.13
CA LEU A 333 19.81 2.16 3.29
C LEU A 333 20.62 3.41 2.96
N ARG A 334 21.91 3.49 3.37
CA ARG A 334 22.79 4.62 3.02
C ARG A 334 23.03 4.71 1.51
N GLN A 335 23.33 3.61 0.84
CA GLN A 335 23.52 3.58 -0.60
C GLN A 335 22.27 4.06 -1.35
N VAL A 336 21.08 3.62 -0.92
CA VAL A 336 19.81 4.03 -1.52
C VAL A 336 19.50 5.50 -1.23
N ALA A 337 19.75 5.99 -0.02
CA ALA A 337 19.56 7.41 0.32
C ALA A 337 20.47 8.31 -0.49
N GLU A 338 21.77 7.98 -0.61
CA GLU A 338 22.72 8.71 -1.45
C GLU A 338 22.29 8.74 -2.92
N LEU A 339 21.75 7.62 -3.42
CA LEU A 339 21.32 7.53 -4.82
C LEU A 339 20.08 8.37 -5.11
N ILE A 340 19.12 8.41 -4.18
CA ILE A 340 17.80 9.02 -4.43
C ILE A 340 17.71 10.46 -3.93
N LEU A 341 18.35 10.79 -2.81
CA LEU A 341 18.29 12.10 -2.16
C LEU A 341 19.50 12.99 -2.50
N GLY A 342 20.67 12.39 -2.82
CA GLY A 342 21.89 13.11 -3.26
C GLY A 342 21.78 13.47 -4.72
#